data_6e4662988b9556149be1c1461ae872ed
#
_entry.id   6e4662988b9556149be1c1461ae872ed
#
_cell.length_a   1.000
_cell.length_b   1.000
_cell.length_c   1.000
_cell.angle_alpha   90.00
_cell.angle_beta   90.00
_cell.angle_gamma   90.00
#
_symmetry.space_group_name_H-M   'P 1'
#
loop_
_entity.id
_entity.type
_entity.pdbx_description
1 polymer ?
#
loop_
_entity_poly.entity_id
_entity_poly.type
_entity_poly.pdbx_seq_one_letter_code
_entity_poly.pdbx_strand_id
1 'polypeptide(L)'
;MKTLSLLLAGLAFITFTQISAMAAATSTLTVNLHAENGSGENGTATLTQVGSDVKVVIAIKGAPATTPQPAHIHDGTCANIKGVAYPLTSVVGGKSTTTVKGVTIDKLLSGTYAINVHESAQNLGKYVSCGSVAKASM
;
A
#
# COMPACT_ATOMS: atom_id res chain seq x y z
N MET A 1 14.86 -42.88 71.54
CA MET A 1 14.78 -41.53 71.01
C MET A 1 14.73 -41.66 69.50
N LYS A 2 13.58 -41.41 68.90
CA LYS A 2 13.37 -41.47 67.43
C LYS A 2 13.30 -40.05 66.88
N THR A 3 14.28 -39.64 66.10
CA THR A 3 14.33 -38.37 65.42
C THR A 3 13.48 -38.44 64.17
N LEU A 4 12.46 -37.60 64.08
CA LEU A 4 11.55 -37.45 62.93
C LEU A 4 12.11 -36.39 62.00
N SER A 5 12.64 -36.81 60.83
CA SER A 5 13.08 -35.88 59.78
C SER A 5 11.90 -35.44 58.94
N LEU A 6 11.58 -34.13 58.98
CA LEU A 6 10.61 -33.50 58.07
C LEU A 6 11.31 -33.16 56.78
N LEU A 7 10.89 -33.79 55.66
CA LEU A 7 11.25 -33.39 54.29
C LEU A 7 10.29 -32.30 53.82
N LEU A 8 10.79 -31.07 53.69
CA LEU A 8 10.06 -29.99 53.01
C LEU A 8 10.21 -30.19 51.50
N ALA A 9 9.13 -30.57 50.82
CA ALA A 9 9.05 -30.55 49.37
C ALA A 9 8.70 -29.13 48.92
N GLY A 10 9.67 -28.40 48.34
CA GLY A 10 9.46 -27.11 47.74
C GLY A 10 8.78 -27.26 46.38
N LEU A 11 7.56 -26.75 46.24
CA LEU A 11 6.82 -26.67 44.99
C LEU A 11 7.26 -25.42 44.25
N ALA A 12 8.08 -25.56 43.19
CA ALA A 12 8.47 -24.45 42.32
C ALA A 12 7.32 -24.14 41.37
N PHE A 13 6.66 -22.99 41.55
CA PHE A 13 5.70 -22.49 40.60
C PHE A 13 6.43 -21.83 39.41
N ILE A 14 6.45 -22.50 38.26
CA ILE A 14 6.92 -21.92 37.01
C ILE A 14 5.76 -21.08 36.44
N THR A 15 5.86 -19.75 36.55
CA THR A 15 4.91 -18.82 35.90
C THR A 15 5.29 -18.71 34.43
N PHE A 16 4.51 -19.29 33.55
CA PHE A 16 4.58 -19.05 32.11
C PHE A 16 4.00 -17.68 31.80
N THR A 17 4.86 -16.70 31.50
CA THR A 17 4.44 -15.42 30.93
C THR A 17 4.03 -15.66 29.47
N GLN A 18 2.75 -15.60 29.19
CA GLN A 18 2.21 -15.63 27.83
C GLN A 18 2.51 -14.29 27.15
N ILE A 19 3.46 -14.27 26.23
CA ILE A 19 3.68 -13.11 25.35
C ILE A 19 2.63 -13.22 24.24
N SER A 20 1.53 -12.47 24.39
CA SER A 20 0.55 -12.31 23.32
C SER A 20 1.21 -11.47 22.21
N ALA A 21 1.59 -12.11 21.11
CA ALA A 21 1.97 -11.41 19.89
C ALA A 21 0.72 -10.69 19.34
N MET A 22 0.62 -9.38 19.53
CA MET A 22 -0.37 -8.59 18.83
C MET A 22 -0.02 -8.62 17.34
N ALA A 23 -0.84 -9.28 16.53
CA ALA A 23 -0.76 -9.16 15.08
C ALA A 23 -0.99 -7.70 14.72
N ALA A 24 0.00 -7.06 14.08
CA ALA A 24 -0.16 -5.70 13.58
C ALA A 24 -1.33 -5.66 12.59
N ALA A 25 -2.31 -4.81 12.85
CA ALA A 25 -3.44 -4.63 11.94
C ALA A 25 -2.90 -4.17 10.58
N THR A 26 -3.21 -4.92 9.52
CA THR A 26 -2.85 -4.54 8.16
C THR A 26 -3.74 -3.37 7.73
N SER A 27 -3.18 -2.18 7.60
CA SER A 27 -3.92 -1.03 7.08
C SER A 27 -3.99 -1.09 5.56
N THR A 28 -5.17 -0.76 5.01
CA THR A 28 -5.43 -0.74 3.57
C THR A 28 -6.10 0.59 3.20
N LEU A 29 -5.66 1.18 2.09
CA LEU A 29 -6.23 2.39 1.52
C LEU A 29 -6.59 2.11 0.05
N THR A 30 -7.80 2.45 -0.35
CA THR A 30 -8.22 2.39 -1.75
C THR A 30 -8.31 3.81 -2.32
N VAL A 31 -7.61 4.04 -3.43
CA VAL A 31 -7.64 5.27 -4.21
C VAL A 31 -8.42 4.99 -5.48
N ASN A 32 -9.51 5.72 -5.72
CA ASN A 32 -10.23 5.64 -6.98
C ASN A 32 -9.43 6.35 -8.08
N LEU A 33 -9.22 5.66 -9.19
CA LEU A 33 -8.57 6.17 -10.38
C LEU A 33 -9.64 6.53 -11.41
N HIS A 34 -9.67 7.79 -11.81
CA HIS A 34 -10.62 8.33 -12.77
C HIS A 34 -9.95 8.54 -14.12
N ALA A 35 -10.68 8.28 -15.20
CA ALA A 35 -10.21 8.48 -16.56
C ALA A 35 -9.83 9.96 -16.79
N GLU A 36 -8.68 10.15 -17.42
CA GLU A 36 -8.16 11.44 -17.83
C GLU A 36 -8.09 11.53 -19.38
N ASN A 37 -8.17 12.71 -19.90
CA ASN A 37 -8.00 13.00 -21.33
C ASN A 37 -8.86 12.12 -22.27
N GLY A 38 -10.07 11.78 -21.85
CA GLY A 38 -10.99 10.98 -22.63
C GLY A 38 -10.58 9.50 -22.83
N SER A 39 -9.67 8.98 -22.03
CA SER A 39 -9.17 7.60 -22.14
C SER A 39 -10.23 6.52 -21.89
N GLY A 40 -11.20 6.80 -21.01
CA GLY A 40 -12.13 5.80 -20.51
C GLY A 40 -11.54 4.84 -19.46
N GLU A 41 -10.29 5.06 -19.03
CA GLU A 41 -9.53 4.18 -18.14
C GLU A 41 -9.83 4.50 -16.66
N ASN A 42 -10.78 3.77 -16.07
CA ASN A 42 -11.20 3.94 -14.68
C ASN A 42 -10.90 2.69 -13.86
N GLY A 43 -10.59 2.88 -12.58
CA GLY A 43 -10.30 1.75 -11.70
C GLY A 43 -9.92 2.15 -10.30
N THR A 44 -9.04 1.37 -9.69
CA THR A 44 -8.58 1.59 -8.33
C THR A 44 -7.08 1.29 -8.20
N ALA A 45 -6.45 1.97 -7.25
CA ALA A 45 -5.18 1.56 -6.68
C ALA A 45 -5.44 1.18 -5.21
N THR A 46 -5.15 -0.07 -4.85
CA THR A 46 -5.24 -0.57 -3.48
C THR A 46 -3.85 -0.57 -2.87
N LEU A 47 -3.67 0.20 -1.82
CA LEU A 47 -2.43 0.31 -1.05
C LEU A 47 -2.58 -0.51 0.22
N THR A 48 -1.66 -1.43 0.48
CA THR A 48 -1.67 -2.27 1.68
C THR A 48 -0.34 -2.11 2.42
N GLN A 49 -0.39 -1.79 3.71
CA GLN A 49 0.81 -1.71 4.55
C GLN A 49 1.38 -3.11 4.78
N VAL A 50 2.66 -3.30 4.48
CA VAL A 50 3.40 -4.55 4.69
C VAL A 50 4.71 -4.23 5.40
N GLY A 51 4.70 -4.32 6.72
CA GLY A 51 5.84 -3.86 7.53
C GLY A 51 6.13 -2.37 7.31
N SER A 52 7.33 -2.03 6.89
CA SER A 52 7.75 -0.65 6.55
C SER A 52 7.51 -0.27 5.08
N ASP A 53 6.87 -1.14 4.29
CA ASP A 53 6.66 -0.97 2.86
C ASP A 53 5.17 -0.87 2.55
N VAL A 54 4.83 -0.32 1.38
CA VAL A 54 3.45 -0.31 0.86
C VAL A 54 3.39 -1.14 -0.42
N LYS A 55 2.53 -2.15 -0.42
CA LYS A 55 2.14 -2.86 -1.64
C LYS A 55 1.03 -2.08 -2.35
N VAL A 56 1.25 -1.71 -3.60
CA VAL A 56 0.30 -1.01 -4.47
C VAL A 56 -0.19 -1.98 -5.54
N VAL A 57 -1.49 -2.19 -5.61
CA VAL A 57 -2.14 -3.00 -6.67
C VAL A 57 -3.05 -2.09 -7.46
N ILE A 58 -2.77 -1.92 -8.75
CA ILE A 58 -3.61 -1.16 -9.69
C ILE A 58 -4.48 -2.13 -10.50
N ALA A 59 -5.76 -1.78 -10.62
CA ALA A 59 -6.72 -2.48 -11.46
C ALA A 59 -7.58 -1.46 -12.21
N ILE A 60 -7.42 -1.40 -13.54
CA ILE A 60 -8.06 -0.42 -14.44
C ILE A 60 -8.85 -1.17 -15.51
N LYS A 61 -10.07 -0.71 -15.78
CA LYS A 61 -10.86 -1.11 -16.94
C LYS A 61 -10.63 -0.13 -18.09
N GLY A 62 -10.73 -0.61 -19.33
CA GLY A 62 -10.54 0.21 -20.52
C GLY A 62 -9.07 0.37 -20.95
N ALA A 63 -8.12 -0.13 -20.15
CA ALA A 63 -6.70 -0.10 -20.50
C ALA A 63 -6.38 -1.01 -21.70
N PRO A 64 -5.37 -0.65 -22.52
CA PRO A 64 -4.93 -1.51 -23.64
C PRO A 64 -4.39 -2.85 -23.13
N ALA A 65 -4.66 -3.93 -23.89
CA ALA A 65 -4.34 -5.28 -23.46
C ALA A 65 -2.82 -5.53 -23.34
N THR A 66 -2.02 -4.92 -24.21
CA THR A 66 -0.59 -5.25 -24.35
C THR A 66 0.37 -4.07 -24.23
N THR A 67 -0.10 -2.82 -24.35
CA THR A 67 0.74 -1.64 -24.24
C THR A 67 1.08 -1.38 -22.77
N PRO A 68 2.37 -1.42 -22.37
CA PRO A 68 2.76 -1.05 -21.02
C PRO A 68 2.52 0.45 -20.79
N GLN A 69 1.80 0.75 -19.74
CA GLN A 69 1.46 2.12 -19.34
C GLN A 69 2.24 2.48 -18.06
N PRO A 70 3.24 3.36 -18.13
CA PRO A 70 3.98 3.80 -16.96
C PRO A 70 3.05 4.35 -15.89
N ALA A 71 3.32 4.03 -14.62
CA ALA A 71 2.55 4.46 -13.48
C ALA A 71 3.47 4.98 -12.38
N HIS A 72 3.02 6.01 -11.65
CA HIS A 72 3.81 6.63 -10.60
C HIS A 72 2.91 7.14 -9.46
N ILE A 73 3.49 7.23 -8.27
CA ILE A 73 3.01 8.13 -7.23
C ILE A 73 3.76 9.45 -7.42
N HIS A 74 3.04 10.52 -7.67
CA HIS A 74 3.56 11.87 -7.81
C HIS A 74 3.31 12.71 -6.57
N ASP A 75 4.18 13.68 -6.31
CA ASP A 75 3.83 14.81 -5.46
C ASP A 75 2.71 15.62 -6.13
N GLY A 76 1.81 16.18 -5.31
CA GLY A 76 0.68 16.98 -5.76
C GLY A 76 -0.63 16.21 -5.88
N THR A 77 -1.59 16.78 -6.56
CA THR A 77 -2.93 16.23 -6.82
C THR A 77 -3.12 15.98 -8.31
N CYS A 78 -4.18 15.26 -8.71
CA CYS A 78 -4.50 15.06 -10.12
C CYS A 78 -4.69 16.39 -10.88
N ALA A 79 -5.18 17.43 -10.20
CA ALA A 79 -5.31 18.79 -10.80
C ALA A 79 -3.97 19.54 -10.90
N ASN A 80 -2.94 19.14 -10.13
CA ASN A 80 -1.63 19.77 -10.10
C ASN A 80 -0.56 18.74 -9.78
N ILE A 81 -0.27 17.87 -10.76
CA ILE A 81 0.76 16.85 -10.68
C ILE A 81 2.14 17.51 -10.74
N LYS A 82 3.03 17.10 -9.82
CA LYS A 82 4.41 17.56 -9.72
C LYS A 82 5.38 16.41 -10.03
N GLY A 83 6.57 16.42 -9.46
CA GLY A 83 7.58 15.41 -9.68
C GLY A 83 7.17 14.00 -9.25
N VAL A 84 7.84 12.99 -9.80
CA VAL A 84 7.67 11.60 -9.38
C VAL A 84 8.24 11.43 -7.98
N ALA A 85 7.40 11.00 -7.02
CA ALA A 85 7.81 10.65 -5.68
C ALA A 85 8.24 9.18 -5.61
N TYR A 86 7.44 8.27 -6.20
CA TYR A 86 7.73 6.83 -6.22
C TYR A 86 7.34 6.21 -7.56
N PRO A 87 8.28 5.53 -8.25
CA PRO A 87 7.95 4.79 -9.46
C PRO A 87 7.14 3.53 -9.12
N LEU A 88 6.20 3.19 -10.00
CA LEU A 88 5.44 1.96 -9.93
C LEU A 88 5.74 1.08 -11.14
N THR A 89 5.43 -0.20 -11.04
CA THR A 89 5.44 -1.12 -12.18
C THR A 89 4.40 -0.66 -13.21
N SER A 90 4.76 -0.66 -14.49
CA SER A 90 3.83 -0.29 -15.55
C SER A 90 2.58 -1.16 -15.53
N VAL A 91 1.44 -0.53 -15.81
CA VAL A 91 0.17 -1.23 -15.97
C VAL A 91 0.16 -1.94 -17.32
N VAL A 92 -0.15 -3.23 -17.35
CA VAL A 92 -0.31 -4.03 -18.56
C VAL A 92 -1.65 -4.78 -18.47
N GLY A 93 -2.46 -4.67 -19.50
CA GLY A 93 -3.80 -5.28 -19.48
C GLY A 93 -4.67 -4.79 -18.31
N GLY A 94 -4.47 -3.54 -17.89
CA GLY A 94 -5.19 -2.91 -16.79
C GLY A 94 -4.71 -3.32 -15.40
N LYS A 95 -3.58 -4.01 -15.24
CA LYS A 95 -3.10 -4.50 -13.94
C LYS A 95 -1.64 -4.17 -13.68
N SER A 96 -1.33 -3.85 -12.44
CA SER A 96 0.05 -3.81 -11.95
C SER A 96 0.12 -4.10 -10.46
N THR A 97 1.29 -4.54 -10.00
CA THR A 97 1.60 -4.71 -8.58
C THR A 97 3.02 -4.22 -8.32
N THR A 98 3.17 -3.36 -7.33
CA THR A 98 4.46 -2.80 -6.91
C THR A 98 4.58 -2.86 -5.40
N THR A 99 5.77 -3.16 -4.88
CA THR A 99 6.11 -2.90 -3.48
C THR A 99 6.98 -1.66 -3.41
N VAL A 100 6.45 -0.59 -2.84
CA VAL A 100 7.18 0.66 -2.60
C VAL A 100 7.89 0.54 -1.26
N LYS A 101 9.22 0.53 -1.30
CA LYS A 101 10.08 0.32 -0.14
C LYS A 101 10.21 1.56 0.72
N GLY A 102 10.23 1.36 2.05
CA GLY A 102 10.52 2.43 3.02
C GLY A 102 9.46 3.53 3.09
N VAL A 103 8.23 3.23 2.67
CA VAL A 103 7.11 4.17 2.68
C VAL A 103 5.93 3.55 3.46
N THR A 104 5.19 4.38 4.17
CA THR A 104 3.99 3.95 4.91
C THR A 104 2.74 4.62 4.36
N ILE A 105 1.57 4.00 4.58
CA ILE A 105 0.28 4.62 4.24
C ILE A 105 0.12 5.95 4.98
N ASP A 106 0.52 6.02 6.25
CA ASP A 106 0.46 7.27 7.03
C ASP A 106 1.32 8.37 6.41
N LYS A 107 2.51 8.04 5.89
CA LYS A 107 3.35 9.00 5.15
C LYS A 107 2.64 9.52 3.92
N LEU A 108 2.01 8.65 3.15
CA LEU A 108 1.27 9.04 1.95
C LEU A 108 0.03 9.89 2.29
N LEU A 109 -0.65 9.60 3.41
CA LEU A 109 -1.81 10.35 3.86
C LEU A 109 -1.46 11.69 4.52
N SER A 110 -0.24 11.85 5.04
CA SER A 110 0.23 13.11 5.65
C SER A 110 0.74 14.11 4.63
N GLY A 111 1.07 13.66 3.41
CA GLY A 111 1.50 14.47 2.29
C GLY A 111 0.37 14.78 1.32
N THR A 112 0.75 15.31 0.18
CA THR A 112 -0.16 15.53 -0.97
C THR A 112 0.39 14.71 -2.13
N TYR A 113 -0.29 13.61 -2.47
CA TYR A 113 0.16 12.69 -3.50
C TYR A 113 -0.99 12.33 -4.44
N ALA A 114 -0.63 11.97 -5.68
CA ALA A 114 -1.55 11.41 -6.66
C ALA A 114 -0.92 10.17 -7.31
N ILE A 115 -1.73 9.16 -7.57
CA ILE A 115 -1.33 8.01 -8.39
C ILE A 115 -1.85 8.28 -9.78
N ASN A 116 -0.95 8.27 -10.77
CA ASN A 116 -1.35 8.43 -12.14
C ASN A 116 -0.76 7.35 -13.05
N VAL A 117 -1.43 7.16 -14.19
CA VAL A 117 -1.03 6.25 -15.26
C VAL A 117 -0.92 7.06 -16.54
N HIS A 118 0.21 6.88 -17.25
CA HIS A 118 0.49 7.51 -18.54
C HIS A 118 0.02 6.63 -19.68
N GLU A 119 -0.20 7.23 -20.87
CA GLU A 119 -0.64 6.48 -22.06
C GLU A 119 0.38 5.42 -22.48
N SER A 120 1.66 5.78 -22.52
CA SER A 120 2.76 4.88 -22.89
C SER A 120 4.12 5.50 -22.53
N ALA A 121 5.19 4.73 -22.63
CA ALA A 121 6.55 5.24 -22.43
C ALA A 121 6.94 6.31 -23.49
N GLN A 122 6.33 6.28 -24.68
CA GLN A 122 6.54 7.25 -25.74
C GLN A 122 5.72 8.52 -25.57
N ASN A 123 4.70 8.49 -24.72
CA ASN A 123 3.82 9.63 -24.46
C ASN A 123 3.53 9.82 -22.97
N LEU A 124 4.58 10.15 -22.21
CA LEU A 124 4.48 10.41 -20.77
C LEU A 124 3.73 11.71 -20.42
N GLY A 125 3.59 12.61 -21.40
CA GLY A 125 2.82 13.86 -21.22
C GLY A 125 1.31 13.64 -21.17
N LYS A 126 0.81 12.50 -21.65
CA LYS A 126 -0.61 12.18 -21.64
C LYS A 126 -0.95 11.23 -20.49
N TYR A 127 -1.71 11.74 -19.55
CA TYR A 127 -2.27 10.96 -18.44
C TYR A 127 -3.57 10.30 -18.89
N VAL A 128 -3.76 9.03 -18.54
CA VAL A 128 -4.96 8.26 -18.91
C VAL A 128 -5.82 7.93 -17.70
N SER A 129 -5.23 7.91 -16.50
CA SER A 129 -5.98 7.68 -15.26
C SER A 129 -5.26 8.34 -14.09
N CYS A 130 -6.01 8.93 -13.16
CA CYS A 130 -5.45 9.57 -11.97
C CYS A 130 -6.38 9.47 -10.76
N GLY A 131 -5.78 9.37 -9.56
CA GLY A 131 -6.48 9.45 -8.28
C GLY A 131 -5.61 10.11 -7.21
N SER A 132 -6.13 11.11 -6.53
CA SER A 132 -5.44 11.75 -5.41
C SER A 132 -5.49 10.85 -4.17
N VAL A 133 -4.34 10.71 -3.51
CA VAL A 133 -4.22 9.90 -2.28
C VAL A 133 -4.84 10.68 -1.12
N ALA A 134 -5.97 10.21 -0.63
CA ALA A 134 -6.68 10.79 0.51
C ALA A 134 -7.44 9.69 1.25
N LYS A 135 -7.75 9.95 2.52
CA LYS A 135 -8.73 9.10 3.23
C LYS A 135 -10.08 9.22 2.53
N ALA A 136 -10.79 8.11 2.43
CA ALA A 136 -12.19 8.18 1.99
C ALA A 136 -12.96 9.13 2.92
N SER A 137 -13.62 10.15 2.35
CA SER A 137 -14.59 10.95 3.10
C SER A 137 -15.74 10.04 3.50
N MET A 138 -15.99 9.97 4.80
CA MET A 138 -17.18 9.29 5.35
C MET A 138 -18.42 10.12 5.08
#